data_4a02367793d99d206569e9303866c10e
#
_entry.id   4a02367793d99d206569e9303866c10e
#
_cell.length_a   1.000
_cell.length_b   1.000
_cell.length_c   1.000
_cell.angle_alpha   90.00
_cell.angle_beta   90.00
_cell.angle_gamma   90.00
#
_symmetry.space_group_name_H-M   'P 1'
#
loop_
_entity.id
_entity.type
_entity.pdbx_description
1 polymer ?
#
loop_
_entity_poly.entity_id
_entity_poly.type
_entity_poly.pdbx_seq_one_letter_code
_entity_poly.pdbx_strand_id
1 'polypeptide(L)'
;AIPKEWLAQLPGEVIAANHAVLLPMPEEQIRTDQLADEVFAGNALIGSTTSGGKGVVLTDFRIHEDGFGRVVFYDGGLAPRQFGRLVQRVMEIDTYRSLALLTFPIAKELSPFLHHSEQELLSIIAGMEHATEEDEPKLFDRITHLEAQVERRRSDTHFRFSAGNAYYDIVQ
;
A
#
# COMPACT_ATOMS: atom_id res chain seq x y z
N ALA A 1 -12.45 -22.80 -6.26
CA ALA A 1 -11.72 -22.18 -5.14
C ALA A 1 -10.49 -23.02 -4.83
N ILE A 2 -9.38 -22.38 -4.50
CA ILE A 2 -8.14 -23.09 -4.09
C ILE A 2 -8.38 -23.65 -2.68
N PRO A 3 -8.06 -24.95 -2.42
CA PRO A 3 -8.23 -25.54 -1.09
C PRO A 3 -7.37 -24.81 -0.05
N LYS A 4 -7.93 -24.50 1.11
CA LYS A 4 -7.21 -23.80 2.20
C LYS A 4 -6.01 -24.59 2.69
N GLU A 5 -6.11 -25.92 2.70
CA GLU A 5 -5.02 -26.82 3.11
C GLU A 5 -3.82 -26.74 2.15
N TRP A 6 -4.06 -26.48 0.86
CA TRP A 6 -2.99 -26.26 -0.11
C TRP A 6 -2.29 -24.92 0.11
N LEU A 7 -3.05 -23.86 0.37
CA LEU A 7 -2.49 -22.54 0.69
C LEU A 7 -1.63 -22.58 1.97
N ALA A 8 -2.07 -23.32 2.98
CA ALA A 8 -1.34 -23.48 4.24
C ALA A 8 0.01 -24.22 4.11
N GLN A 9 0.23 -24.94 3.00
CA GLN A 9 1.49 -25.63 2.72
C GLN A 9 2.51 -24.75 1.98
N LEU A 10 2.12 -23.58 1.49
CA LEU A 10 3.05 -22.66 0.82
C LEU A 10 3.97 -22.02 1.86
N PRO A 11 5.30 -22.09 1.66
CA PRO A 11 6.22 -21.42 2.58
C PRO A 11 6.15 -19.91 2.42
N GLY A 12 6.21 -19.18 3.55
CA GLY A 12 6.19 -17.72 3.57
C GLY A 12 4.84 -17.14 3.96
N GLU A 13 4.71 -15.83 3.82
CA GLU A 13 3.50 -15.07 4.10
C GLU A 13 2.86 -14.57 2.80
N VAL A 14 1.53 -14.60 2.74
CA VAL A 14 0.79 -14.07 1.59
C VAL A 14 0.75 -12.54 1.69
N ILE A 15 1.35 -11.87 0.72
CA ILE A 15 1.35 -10.40 0.62
C ILE A 15 0.19 -9.92 -0.25
N ALA A 16 -0.05 -10.59 -1.38
CA ALA A 16 -1.15 -10.29 -2.29
C ALA A 16 -1.71 -11.58 -2.87
N ALA A 17 -3.02 -11.69 -2.92
CA ALA A 17 -3.73 -12.79 -3.55
C ALA A 17 -5.04 -12.27 -4.15
N ASN A 18 -5.35 -12.66 -5.38
CA ASN A 18 -6.52 -12.15 -6.09
C ASN A 18 -7.31 -13.27 -6.75
N HIS A 19 -8.62 -13.15 -6.73
CA HIS A 19 -9.51 -13.83 -7.65
C HIS A 19 -9.67 -12.98 -8.91
N ALA A 20 -9.18 -13.49 -10.02
CA ALA A 20 -9.30 -12.85 -11.32
C ALA A 20 -10.37 -13.58 -12.16
N VAL A 21 -11.36 -12.86 -12.64
CA VAL A 21 -12.41 -13.38 -13.50
C VAL A 21 -12.31 -12.70 -14.86
N LEU A 22 -12.30 -13.51 -15.92
CA LEU A 22 -12.19 -13.07 -17.31
C LEU A 22 -13.53 -13.33 -17.99
N LEU A 23 -14.19 -12.27 -18.46
CA LEU A 23 -15.50 -12.32 -19.07
C LEU A 23 -15.47 -11.68 -20.47
N PRO A 24 -16.30 -12.13 -21.41
CA PRO A 24 -16.52 -11.40 -22.65
C PRO A 24 -17.18 -10.04 -22.33
N MET A 25 -16.88 -9.03 -23.16
CA MET A 25 -17.55 -7.74 -23.07
C MET A 25 -19.03 -7.92 -23.34
N PRO A 26 -19.92 -7.46 -22.45
CA PRO A 26 -21.36 -7.54 -22.70
C PRO A 26 -21.76 -6.62 -23.87
N GLU A 27 -22.81 -7.00 -24.58
CA GLU A 27 -23.39 -6.17 -25.65
C GLU A 27 -24.04 -4.89 -25.09
N GLU A 28 -24.59 -4.98 -23.88
CA GLU A 28 -25.13 -3.86 -23.14
C GLU A 28 -24.05 -3.21 -22.26
N GLN A 29 -24.39 -2.08 -21.65
CA GLN A 29 -23.52 -1.41 -20.70
C GLN A 29 -23.19 -2.32 -19.49
N ILE A 30 -21.94 -2.31 -19.04
CA ILE A 30 -21.54 -3.01 -17.82
C ILE A 30 -22.31 -2.43 -16.63
N ARG A 31 -23.07 -3.27 -15.96
CA ARG A 31 -23.86 -2.88 -14.77
C ARG A 31 -22.97 -2.91 -13.53
N THR A 32 -22.25 -1.81 -13.33
CA THR A 32 -21.26 -1.69 -12.25
C THR A 32 -21.88 -1.80 -10.86
N ASP A 33 -23.12 -1.31 -10.67
CA ASP A 33 -23.82 -1.39 -9.38
C ASP A 33 -24.12 -2.84 -9.01
N GLN A 34 -24.69 -3.60 -9.96
CA GLN A 34 -24.96 -5.01 -9.74
C GLN A 34 -23.67 -5.80 -9.50
N LEU A 35 -22.62 -5.51 -10.26
CA LEU A 35 -21.33 -6.16 -10.10
C LEU A 35 -20.71 -5.83 -8.73
N ALA A 36 -20.86 -4.59 -8.25
CA ALA A 36 -20.40 -4.17 -6.93
C ALA A 36 -21.07 -5.01 -5.83
N ASP A 37 -22.38 -5.18 -5.91
CA ASP A 37 -23.12 -5.94 -4.90
C ASP A 37 -22.80 -7.44 -4.95
N GLU A 38 -22.78 -8.04 -6.14
CA GLU A 38 -22.64 -9.48 -6.30
C GLU A 38 -21.20 -9.98 -6.08
N VAL A 39 -20.20 -9.18 -6.49
CA VAL A 39 -18.81 -9.60 -6.53
C VAL A 39 -17.94 -8.88 -5.50
N PHE A 40 -18.24 -7.61 -5.19
CA PHE A 40 -17.37 -6.74 -4.41
C PHE A 40 -17.97 -6.32 -3.07
N ALA A 41 -18.99 -7.03 -2.59
CA ALA A 41 -19.66 -6.77 -1.29
C ALA A 41 -20.18 -5.32 -1.15
N GLY A 42 -20.66 -4.72 -2.23
CA GLY A 42 -21.18 -3.36 -2.26
C GLY A 42 -20.12 -2.25 -2.24
N ASN A 43 -18.82 -2.60 -2.38
CA ASN A 43 -17.75 -1.61 -2.41
C ASN A 43 -17.77 -0.79 -3.71
N ALA A 44 -17.32 0.47 -3.61
CA ALA A 44 -17.11 1.31 -4.79
C ALA A 44 -16.03 0.71 -5.70
N LEU A 45 -16.34 0.63 -7.01
CA LEU A 45 -15.44 0.07 -8.00
C LEU A 45 -14.54 1.14 -8.62
N ILE A 46 -13.30 0.74 -8.85
CA ILE A 46 -12.32 1.49 -9.64
C ILE A 46 -12.18 0.76 -10.97
N GLY A 47 -12.36 1.50 -12.06
CA GLY A 47 -12.32 0.95 -13.40
C GLY A 47 -11.30 1.62 -14.29
N SER A 48 -10.73 0.85 -15.22
CA SER A 48 -9.87 1.36 -16.28
C SER A 48 -10.24 0.69 -17.60
N THR A 49 -10.15 1.47 -18.67
CA THR A 49 -10.33 0.98 -20.04
C THR A 49 -9.00 1.02 -20.78
N THR A 50 -8.78 0.05 -21.64
CA THR A 50 -7.55 -0.04 -22.45
C THR A 50 -7.87 -0.30 -23.92
N SER A 51 -6.94 0.02 -24.80
CA SER A 51 -7.02 -0.28 -26.25
C SER A 51 -8.30 0.24 -26.90
N GLY A 52 -8.68 1.49 -26.59
CA GLY A 52 -9.87 2.10 -27.17
C GLY A 52 -11.19 1.47 -26.69
N GLY A 53 -11.23 1.00 -25.46
CA GLY A 53 -12.43 0.41 -24.83
C GLY A 53 -12.58 -1.10 -25.05
N LYS A 54 -11.64 -1.75 -25.73
CA LYS A 54 -11.68 -3.21 -25.96
C LYS A 54 -11.34 -4.04 -24.72
N GLY A 55 -10.73 -3.45 -23.72
CA GLY A 55 -10.48 -4.10 -22.44
C GLY A 55 -11.00 -3.22 -21.31
N VAL A 56 -11.73 -3.79 -20.38
CA VAL A 56 -12.16 -3.12 -19.15
C VAL A 56 -11.71 -3.94 -17.96
N VAL A 57 -11.19 -3.25 -16.95
CA VAL A 57 -10.77 -3.85 -15.68
C VAL A 57 -11.53 -3.15 -14.57
N LEU A 58 -12.11 -3.92 -13.65
CA LEU A 58 -12.82 -3.43 -12.48
C LEU A 58 -12.28 -4.13 -11.23
N THR A 59 -12.02 -3.35 -10.20
CA THR A 59 -11.57 -3.81 -8.88
C THR A 59 -11.99 -2.81 -7.81
N ASP A 60 -12.03 -3.23 -6.55
CA ASP A 60 -12.21 -2.33 -5.39
C ASP A 60 -10.90 -2.13 -4.61
N PHE A 61 -9.81 -2.78 -5.01
CA PHE A 61 -8.52 -2.80 -4.32
C PHE A 61 -8.62 -3.18 -2.83
N ARG A 62 -9.61 -3.98 -2.45
CA ARG A 62 -9.80 -4.45 -1.07
C ARG A 62 -9.54 -5.94 -0.95
N ILE A 63 -9.07 -6.33 0.24
CA ILE A 63 -9.02 -7.72 0.64
C ILE A 63 -10.37 -8.06 1.28
N HIS A 64 -11.04 -9.07 0.74
CA HIS A 64 -12.33 -9.54 1.23
C HIS A 64 -12.17 -10.53 2.39
N GLU A 65 -13.29 -10.97 2.97
CA GLU A 65 -13.31 -11.89 4.13
C GLU A 65 -12.63 -13.24 3.87
N ASP A 66 -12.54 -13.64 2.60
CA ASP A 66 -11.84 -14.85 2.17
C ASP A 66 -10.31 -14.69 2.07
N GLY A 67 -9.79 -13.47 2.33
CA GLY A 67 -8.37 -13.14 2.26
C GLY A 67 -7.88 -12.77 0.86
N PHE A 68 -8.78 -12.67 -0.14
CA PHE A 68 -8.42 -12.37 -1.52
C PHE A 68 -8.94 -11.00 -1.97
N GLY A 69 -8.17 -10.31 -2.79
CA GLY A 69 -8.66 -9.24 -3.64
C GLY A 69 -9.50 -9.79 -4.80
N ARG A 70 -10.23 -8.92 -5.48
CA ARG A 70 -11.09 -9.29 -6.60
C ARG A 70 -10.85 -8.38 -7.79
N VAL A 71 -10.71 -8.98 -8.98
CA VAL A 71 -10.53 -8.26 -10.23
C VAL A 71 -11.38 -8.91 -11.30
N VAL A 72 -12.17 -8.11 -11.99
CA VAL A 72 -12.96 -8.53 -13.13
C VAL A 72 -12.42 -7.89 -14.39
N PHE A 73 -12.15 -8.71 -15.39
CA PHE A 73 -11.69 -8.29 -16.71
C PHE A 73 -12.79 -8.56 -17.73
N TYR A 74 -13.09 -7.58 -18.58
CA TYR A 74 -13.93 -7.74 -19.75
C TYR A 74 -13.11 -7.64 -21.02
N ASP A 75 -13.25 -8.63 -21.91
CA ASP A 75 -12.61 -8.70 -23.21
C ASP A 75 -13.59 -8.35 -24.33
N GLY A 76 -13.34 -7.23 -25.01
CA GLY A 76 -14.07 -6.76 -26.17
C GLY A 76 -13.33 -7.03 -27.49
N GLY A 77 -12.56 -8.12 -27.56
CA GLY A 77 -11.85 -8.55 -28.77
C GLY A 77 -10.39 -8.11 -28.81
N LEU A 78 -9.69 -8.17 -27.69
CA LEU A 78 -8.24 -8.06 -27.64
C LEU A 78 -7.59 -9.32 -28.21
N ALA A 79 -6.43 -9.16 -28.86
CA ALA A 79 -5.62 -10.34 -29.17
C ALA A 79 -5.19 -11.06 -27.88
N PRO A 80 -5.13 -12.40 -27.85
CA PRO A 80 -4.83 -13.17 -26.63
C PRO A 80 -3.57 -12.71 -25.88
N ARG A 81 -2.52 -12.33 -26.63
CA ARG A 81 -1.29 -11.78 -26.03
C ARG A 81 -1.49 -10.40 -25.39
N GLN A 82 -2.37 -9.57 -25.94
CA GLN A 82 -2.67 -8.25 -25.38
C GLN A 82 -3.48 -8.40 -24.10
N PHE A 83 -4.46 -9.29 -24.12
CA PHE A 83 -5.27 -9.59 -22.93
C PHE A 83 -4.41 -10.20 -21.81
N GLY A 84 -3.54 -11.16 -22.11
CA GLY A 84 -2.62 -11.73 -21.14
C GLY A 84 -1.69 -10.67 -20.52
N ARG A 85 -1.15 -9.73 -21.32
CA ARG A 85 -0.35 -8.61 -20.78
C ARG A 85 -1.18 -7.66 -19.91
N LEU A 86 -2.45 -7.44 -20.23
CA LEU A 86 -3.34 -6.64 -19.40
C LEU A 86 -3.52 -7.27 -18.02
N VAL A 87 -3.83 -8.57 -17.98
CA VAL A 87 -3.98 -9.32 -16.72
C VAL A 87 -2.69 -9.27 -15.93
N GLN A 88 -1.56 -9.59 -16.55
CA GLN A 88 -0.25 -9.54 -15.89
C GLN A 88 0.03 -8.17 -15.28
N ARG A 89 -0.15 -7.08 -16.03
CA ARG A 89 0.11 -5.73 -15.56
C ARG A 89 -0.77 -5.35 -14.36
N VAL A 90 -2.04 -5.72 -14.37
CA VAL A 90 -2.94 -5.44 -13.25
C VAL A 90 -2.52 -6.21 -12.00
N MET A 91 -2.13 -7.48 -12.15
CA MET A 91 -1.62 -8.28 -11.03
C MET A 91 -0.30 -7.72 -10.49
N GLU A 92 0.59 -7.26 -11.36
CA GLU A 92 1.84 -6.60 -10.96
C GLU A 92 1.55 -5.30 -10.19
N ILE A 93 0.65 -4.44 -10.68
CA ILE A 93 0.25 -3.21 -10.01
C ILE A 93 -0.28 -3.52 -8.59
N ASP A 94 -1.18 -4.48 -8.45
CA ASP A 94 -1.73 -4.83 -7.14
C ASP A 94 -0.67 -5.42 -6.20
N THR A 95 0.25 -6.23 -6.72
CA THR A 95 1.36 -6.77 -5.95
C THR A 95 2.28 -5.66 -5.43
N TYR A 96 2.73 -4.75 -6.30
CA TYR A 96 3.61 -3.66 -5.89
C TYR A 96 2.90 -2.65 -4.99
N ARG A 97 1.61 -2.38 -5.23
CA ARG A 97 0.78 -1.58 -4.33
C ARG A 97 0.73 -2.22 -2.93
N SER A 98 0.50 -3.51 -2.85
CA SER A 98 0.46 -4.23 -1.57
C SER A 98 1.81 -4.20 -0.85
N LEU A 99 2.92 -4.36 -1.58
CA LEU A 99 4.27 -4.24 -1.05
C LEU A 99 4.57 -2.82 -0.52
N ALA A 100 4.15 -1.78 -1.24
CA ALA A 100 4.30 -0.40 -0.80
C ALA A 100 3.49 -0.14 0.49
N LEU A 101 2.27 -0.69 0.60
CA LEU A 101 1.41 -0.56 1.77
C LEU A 101 1.98 -1.23 3.04
N LEU A 102 2.97 -2.12 2.94
CA LEU A 102 3.65 -2.68 4.12
C LEU A 102 4.44 -1.62 4.92
N THR A 103 4.68 -0.45 4.35
CA THR A 103 5.29 0.68 5.07
C THR A 103 4.29 1.41 5.98
N PHE A 104 2.99 1.27 5.74
CA PHE A 104 1.96 2.03 6.45
C PHE A 104 1.88 1.72 7.95
N PRO A 105 1.92 0.44 8.41
CA PRO A 105 1.98 0.14 9.84
C PRO A 105 3.20 0.78 10.51
N ILE A 106 4.36 0.74 9.86
CA ILE A 106 5.61 1.33 10.38
C ILE A 106 5.47 2.85 10.52
N ALA A 107 4.87 3.52 9.53
CA ALA A 107 4.59 4.95 9.61
C ALA A 107 3.65 5.31 10.77
N LYS A 108 2.63 4.47 11.02
CA LYS A 108 1.71 4.65 12.16
C LYS A 108 2.43 4.48 13.50
N GLU A 109 3.32 3.51 13.63
CA GLU A 109 4.12 3.31 14.85
C GLU A 109 5.12 4.44 15.08
N LEU A 110 5.65 5.02 14.01
CA LEU A 110 6.61 6.12 14.07
C LEU A 110 5.96 7.46 14.44
N SER A 111 4.71 7.68 14.09
CA SER A 111 4.00 8.94 14.27
C SER A 111 4.00 9.47 15.72
N PRO A 112 3.69 8.68 16.77
CA PRO A 112 3.78 9.14 18.16
C PRO A 112 5.19 9.53 18.58
N PHE A 113 6.20 8.77 18.13
CA PHE A 113 7.60 9.09 18.41
C PHE A 113 8.01 10.43 17.79
N LEU A 114 7.65 10.69 16.53
CA LEU A 114 7.94 11.94 15.86
C LEU A 114 7.29 13.13 16.57
N HIS A 115 6.03 12.99 16.96
CA HIS A 115 5.32 14.03 17.71
C HIS A 115 6.00 14.33 19.06
N HIS A 116 6.41 13.28 19.81
CA HIS A 116 7.15 13.46 21.05
C HIS A 116 8.51 14.13 20.82
N SER A 117 9.24 13.70 19.79
CA SER A 117 10.54 14.30 19.42
C SER A 117 10.42 15.77 19.05
N GLU A 118 9.37 16.14 18.35
CA GLU A 118 9.05 17.53 17.99
C GLU A 118 8.78 18.36 19.24
N GLN A 119 7.98 17.87 20.18
CA GLN A 119 7.71 18.57 21.44
C GLN A 119 8.98 18.73 22.29
N GLU A 120 9.81 17.69 22.36
CA GLU A 120 11.09 17.75 23.09
C GLU A 120 12.03 18.77 22.46
N LEU A 121 12.13 18.82 21.14
CA LEU A 121 12.92 19.83 20.42
C LEU A 121 12.44 21.23 20.72
N LEU A 122 11.12 21.48 20.67
CA LEU A 122 10.54 22.79 21.01
C LEU A 122 10.84 23.18 22.46
N SER A 123 10.79 22.24 23.40
CA SER A 123 11.18 22.46 24.81
C SER A 123 12.65 22.83 24.98
N ILE A 124 13.55 22.17 24.20
CA ILE A 124 14.99 22.50 24.22
C ILE A 124 15.21 23.90 23.68
N ILE A 125 14.58 24.25 22.53
CA ILE A 125 14.71 25.58 21.92
C ILE A 125 14.24 26.66 22.89
N ALA A 126 13.07 26.49 23.52
CA ALA A 126 12.55 27.44 24.51
C ALA A 126 13.49 27.55 25.73
N GLY A 127 14.12 26.47 26.16
CA GLY A 127 15.13 26.47 27.20
C GLY A 127 16.39 27.24 26.84
N MET A 128 16.79 27.19 25.56
CA MET A 128 17.98 27.90 25.08
C MET A 128 17.82 29.43 25.08
N GLU A 129 16.59 29.95 24.91
CA GLU A 129 16.32 31.43 24.90
C GLU A 129 16.64 32.09 26.25
N HIS A 130 16.60 31.33 27.35
CA HIS A 130 16.78 31.85 28.71
C HIS A 130 17.90 31.14 29.49
N ALA A 131 18.73 30.31 28.78
CA ALA A 131 19.75 29.51 29.36
C ALA A 131 20.88 30.36 29.96
N THR A 132 21.34 29.92 31.13
CA THR A 132 22.59 30.39 31.73
C THR A 132 23.72 29.41 31.41
N GLU A 133 24.99 29.80 31.67
CA GLU A 133 26.15 28.91 31.47
C GLU A 133 26.01 27.57 32.21
N GLU A 134 25.29 27.55 33.35
CA GLU A 134 25.04 26.33 34.14
C GLU A 134 24.00 25.39 33.47
N ASP A 135 23.17 25.92 32.61
CA ASP A 135 22.10 25.16 31.92
C ASP A 135 22.56 24.54 30.60
N GLU A 136 23.62 25.12 29.98
CA GLU A 136 24.13 24.67 28.67
C GLU A 136 24.47 23.17 28.62
N PRO A 137 25.16 22.57 29.62
CA PRO A 137 25.46 21.14 29.56
C PRO A 137 24.24 20.25 29.55
N LYS A 138 23.17 20.64 30.28
CA LYS A 138 21.94 19.86 30.35
C LYS A 138 21.16 19.94 29.02
N LEU A 139 21.15 21.14 28.39
CA LEU A 139 20.50 21.33 27.09
C LEU A 139 21.29 20.57 26.01
N PHE A 140 22.61 20.57 26.07
CA PHE A 140 23.47 19.80 25.19
C PHE A 140 23.21 18.30 25.30
N ASP A 141 23.15 17.77 26.51
CA ASP A 141 22.83 16.35 26.75
C ASP A 141 21.43 15.97 26.20
N ARG A 142 20.43 16.83 26.40
CA ARG A 142 19.07 16.59 25.87
C ARG A 142 19.05 16.53 24.36
N ILE A 143 19.69 17.49 23.68
CA ILE A 143 19.70 17.52 22.20
C ILE A 143 20.47 16.32 21.62
N THR A 144 21.61 15.98 22.23
CA THR A 144 22.41 14.82 21.80
C THR A 144 21.64 13.50 22.00
N HIS A 145 20.90 13.39 23.09
CA HIS A 145 20.06 12.23 23.35
C HIS A 145 18.93 12.13 22.33
N LEU A 146 18.26 13.25 22.05
CA LEU A 146 17.19 13.31 21.03
C LEU A 146 17.72 12.94 19.65
N GLU A 147 18.88 13.49 19.25
CA GLU A 147 19.55 13.18 17.98
C GLU A 147 19.84 11.66 17.86
N ALA A 148 20.41 11.07 18.91
CA ALA A 148 20.69 9.63 18.92
C ALA A 148 19.42 8.77 18.78
N GLN A 149 18.32 9.17 19.40
CA GLN A 149 17.03 8.47 19.28
C GLN A 149 16.47 8.58 17.86
N VAL A 150 16.48 9.77 17.28
CA VAL A 150 15.99 10.03 15.91
C VAL A 150 16.81 9.25 14.90
N GLU A 151 18.14 9.27 15.01
CA GLU A 151 19.03 8.57 14.08
C GLU A 151 18.87 7.04 14.17
N ARG A 152 18.66 6.51 15.38
CA ARG A 152 18.34 5.08 15.56
C ARG A 152 17.04 4.73 14.82
N ARG A 153 15.96 5.50 15.04
CA ARG A 153 14.67 5.25 14.37
C ARG A 153 14.77 5.37 12.86
N ARG A 154 15.52 6.36 12.39
CA ARG A 154 15.81 6.53 10.97
C ARG A 154 16.52 5.30 10.39
N SER A 155 17.56 4.82 11.06
CA SER A 155 18.31 3.63 10.64
C SER A 155 17.41 2.38 10.59
N ASP A 156 16.57 2.16 11.62
CA ASP A 156 15.68 1.01 11.73
C ASP A 156 14.60 0.98 10.63
N THR A 157 14.16 2.16 10.14
CA THR A 157 13.06 2.28 9.20
C THR A 157 13.50 2.57 7.77
N HIS A 158 14.72 3.06 7.57
CA HIS A 158 15.22 3.53 6.26
C HIS A 158 15.04 2.50 5.14
N PHE A 159 15.43 1.25 5.38
CA PHE A 159 15.33 0.19 4.38
C PHE A 159 13.88 -0.04 3.94
N ARG A 160 12.95 -0.07 4.90
CA ARG A 160 11.52 -0.29 4.62
C ARG A 160 10.91 0.84 3.82
N PHE A 161 11.18 2.09 4.18
CA PHE A 161 10.68 3.25 3.44
C PHE A 161 11.31 3.38 2.05
N SER A 162 12.59 3.09 1.91
CA SER A 162 13.27 3.07 0.60
C SER A 162 12.67 2.02 -0.33
N ALA A 163 12.41 0.81 0.18
CA ALA A 163 11.74 -0.24 -0.57
C ALA A 163 10.29 0.15 -0.94
N GLY A 164 9.54 0.73 0.01
CA GLY A 164 8.17 1.19 -0.22
C GLY A 164 8.09 2.27 -1.31
N ASN A 165 9.01 3.22 -1.31
CA ASN A 165 9.10 4.24 -2.36
C ASN A 165 9.41 3.60 -3.72
N ALA A 166 10.37 2.67 -3.80
CA ALA A 166 10.69 1.99 -5.04
C ALA A 166 9.49 1.21 -5.61
N TYR A 167 8.71 0.55 -4.76
CA TYR A 167 7.48 -0.12 -5.18
C TYR A 167 6.38 0.86 -5.62
N TYR A 168 6.26 2.00 -4.94
CA TYR A 168 5.31 3.05 -5.32
C TYR A 168 5.62 3.62 -6.71
N ASP A 169 6.90 3.89 -7.00
CA ASP A 169 7.36 4.41 -8.30
C ASP A 169 7.05 3.45 -9.47
N ILE A 170 6.97 2.14 -9.21
CA ILE A 170 6.63 1.14 -10.24
C ILE A 170 5.14 1.22 -10.62
N VAL A 171 4.27 1.65 -9.71
CA VAL A 171 2.81 1.64 -9.94
C VAL A 171 2.23 2.99 -10.39
N GLN A 172 3.05 4.05 -10.47
CA GLN A 172 2.68 5.31 -11.08
C GLN A 172 2.76 5.24 -12.61
#